data_269bd92cb9e2f88953503f2a812e924b
#
_entry.id   269bd92cb9e2f88953503f2a812e924b
#
_cell.length_a   1.000
_cell.length_b   1.000
_cell.length_c   1.000
_cell.angle_alpha   90.00
_cell.angle_beta   90.00
_cell.angle_gamma   90.00
#
_symmetry.space_group_name_H-M   'P 1'
#
loop_
_entity.id
_entity.type
_entity.pdbx_description
1 polymer ?
#
loop_
_entity_poly.entity_id
_entity_poly.type
_entity_poly.pdbx_seq_one_letter_code
_entity_poly.pdbx_strand_id
1 'polypeptide(L)'
;MQYIEILKKSILLMRRLAALTLAAFMTFLSVLTLGIDALSAGKRHPEVSKVNVLLIGAAERSQGITTDGKYYYFSSKWGLTKSELDGKTRVKSNPLAIPQQLKDDYGLAHIGGISYSKADNCIYAGLEDSKVWKYPVVAVYDADTLKFTGRYYILDNTRHTRGLPWVAVDNDNGLLIALDHSKNANELIFYNISDNMKYVKTVKLSETVRRIQGAEMYKGMLYAATNDDTQAIYKIDPVSGEVSKYFDRNLTKGSEGEGITVLETADGAVFHAIDMGPLFINAFIRSYAPVEEG
;
A
#
# COMPACT_ATOMS: atom_id res chain seq x y z
N MET A 1 30.36 23.13 -40.76
CA MET A 1 30.87 22.53 -39.50
C MET A 1 30.63 23.41 -38.30
N GLN A 2 31.02 24.69 -38.28
CA GLN A 2 30.87 25.59 -37.13
C GLN A 2 29.43 25.79 -36.62
N TYR A 3 28.44 25.86 -37.49
CA TYR A 3 27.01 25.99 -37.14
C TYR A 3 26.47 24.80 -36.35
N ILE A 4 26.87 23.60 -36.71
CA ILE A 4 26.46 22.32 -36.03
C ILE A 4 27.02 22.27 -34.61
N GLU A 5 28.25 22.77 -34.45
CA GLU A 5 28.90 22.79 -33.12
C GLU A 5 28.26 23.81 -32.17
N ILE A 6 27.90 24.98 -32.68
CA ILE A 6 27.13 26.00 -31.93
C ILE A 6 25.79 25.46 -31.53
N LEU A 7 25.06 24.79 -32.42
CA LEU A 7 23.77 24.18 -32.15
C LEU A 7 23.86 23.09 -31.04
N LYS A 8 24.87 22.22 -31.12
CA LYS A 8 25.13 21.21 -30.08
C LYS A 8 25.39 21.81 -28.72
N LYS A 9 26.22 22.89 -28.66
CA LYS A 9 26.50 23.61 -27.40
C LYS A 9 25.24 24.27 -26.83
N SER A 10 24.40 24.87 -27.66
CA SER A 10 23.17 25.51 -27.26
C SER A 10 22.16 24.46 -26.72
N ILE A 11 22.00 23.31 -27.39
CA ILE A 11 21.14 22.20 -26.92
C ILE A 11 21.64 21.67 -25.57
N LEU A 12 22.95 21.49 -25.41
CA LEU A 12 23.55 21.04 -24.15
C LEU A 12 23.30 22.04 -23.01
N LEU A 13 23.44 23.34 -23.28
CA LEU A 13 23.16 24.39 -22.31
C LEU A 13 21.69 24.41 -21.90
N MET A 14 20.75 24.31 -22.86
CA MET A 14 19.32 24.23 -22.57
C MET A 14 18.98 23.01 -21.73
N ARG A 15 19.55 21.84 -22.01
CA ARG A 15 19.36 20.62 -21.20
C ARG A 15 19.86 20.80 -19.77
N ARG A 16 21.03 21.45 -19.58
CA ARG A 16 21.57 21.73 -18.25
C ARG A 16 20.69 22.71 -17.47
N LEU A 17 20.23 23.79 -18.11
CA LEU A 17 19.30 24.73 -17.49
C LEU A 17 17.98 24.06 -17.10
N ALA A 18 17.38 23.26 -17.99
CA ALA A 18 16.18 22.52 -17.69
C ALA A 18 16.36 21.54 -16.51
N ALA A 19 17.51 20.84 -16.46
CA ALA A 19 17.81 19.93 -15.35
C ALA A 19 17.98 20.70 -14.02
N LEU A 20 18.65 21.85 -14.01
CA LEU A 20 18.79 22.69 -12.81
C LEU A 20 17.45 23.24 -12.34
N THR A 21 16.60 23.71 -13.26
CA THR A 21 15.26 24.21 -12.93
C THR A 21 14.41 23.10 -12.33
N LEU A 22 14.43 21.90 -12.93
CA LEU A 22 13.71 20.74 -12.40
C LEU A 22 14.23 20.34 -11.01
N ALA A 23 15.55 20.32 -10.80
CA ALA A 23 16.14 20.00 -9.51
C ALA A 23 15.73 21.01 -8.43
N ALA A 24 15.77 22.31 -8.73
CA ALA A 24 15.33 23.36 -7.82
C ALA A 24 13.84 23.23 -7.48
N PHE A 25 12.99 22.95 -8.46
CA PHE A 25 11.57 22.71 -8.27
C PHE A 25 11.29 21.48 -7.38
N MET A 26 11.98 20.36 -7.63
CA MET A 26 11.85 19.15 -6.81
C MET A 26 12.31 19.37 -5.37
N THR A 27 13.40 20.15 -5.19
CA THR A 27 13.87 20.55 -3.85
C THR A 27 12.82 21.40 -3.14
N PHE A 28 12.26 22.40 -3.81
CA PHE A 28 11.20 23.23 -3.27
C PHE A 28 9.99 22.39 -2.84
N LEU A 29 9.51 21.50 -3.69
CA LEU A 29 8.39 20.59 -3.34
C LEU A 29 8.73 19.69 -2.15
N SER A 30 9.97 19.20 -2.07
CA SER A 30 10.40 18.36 -0.94
C SER A 30 10.40 19.15 0.36
N VAL A 31 10.94 20.34 0.38
CA VAL A 31 10.94 21.23 1.57
C VAL A 31 9.52 21.60 1.96
N LEU A 32 8.66 21.95 0.99
CA LEU A 32 7.27 22.28 1.23
C LEU A 32 6.50 21.11 1.88
N THR A 33 6.58 19.93 1.29
CA THR A 33 5.85 18.76 1.78
C THR A 33 6.36 18.28 3.15
N LEU A 34 7.65 18.33 3.41
CA LEU A 34 8.25 18.06 4.72
C LEU A 34 7.85 19.12 5.76
N GLY A 35 7.80 20.39 5.38
CA GLY A 35 7.35 21.48 6.25
C GLY A 35 5.88 21.35 6.63
N ILE A 36 5.02 20.98 5.68
CA ILE A 36 3.60 20.70 5.95
C ILE A 36 3.46 19.48 6.84
N ASP A 37 4.22 18.42 6.59
CA ASP A 37 4.18 17.20 7.43
C ASP A 37 4.56 17.48 8.89
N ALA A 38 5.43 18.44 9.14
CA ALA A 38 5.80 18.86 10.49
C ALA A 38 4.65 19.55 11.27
N LEU A 39 3.56 19.97 10.59
CA LEU A 39 2.38 20.60 11.19
C LEU A 39 1.35 19.59 11.71
N SER A 40 1.78 18.43 12.17
CA SER A 40 0.91 17.42 12.78
C SER A 40 0.14 17.98 13.96
N ALA A 41 -1.14 17.64 14.05
CA ALA A 41 -2.03 18.13 15.11
C ALA A 41 -1.94 17.35 16.43
N GLY A 42 -1.21 16.23 16.47
CA GLY A 42 -1.11 15.33 17.61
C GLY A 42 0.29 14.80 17.85
N LYS A 43 0.47 14.13 18.99
CA LYS A 43 1.71 13.39 19.26
C LYS A 43 1.79 12.16 18.35
N ARG A 44 2.77 12.14 17.47
CA ARG A 44 3.07 10.99 16.62
C ARG A 44 3.84 9.93 17.39
N HIS A 45 3.60 8.66 17.04
CA HIS A 45 4.54 7.61 17.38
C HIS A 45 5.90 7.89 16.67
N PRO A 46 7.04 7.71 17.36
CA PRO A 46 8.35 8.00 16.77
C PRO A 46 8.62 7.19 15.51
N GLU A 47 9.01 7.88 14.44
CA GLU A 47 9.47 7.26 13.20
C GLU A 47 10.96 6.93 13.32
N VAL A 48 11.38 5.71 12.93
CA VAL A 48 12.80 5.34 12.77
C VAL A 48 13.34 6.04 11.53
N SER A 49 12.59 5.99 10.44
CA SER A 49 12.95 6.67 9.19
C SER A 49 11.71 7.09 8.40
N LYS A 50 11.92 8.04 7.47
CA LYS A 50 10.88 8.55 6.59
C LYS A 50 11.43 8.86 5.22
N VAL A 51 10.78 8.30 4.20
CA VAL A 51 11.09 8.53 2.79
C VAL A 51 9.99 9.40 2.18
N ASN A 52 10.35 10.53 1.59
CA ASN A 52 9.42 11.40 0.86
C ASN A 52 9.57 11.16 -0.65
N VAL A 53 8.49 10.74 -1.29
CA VAL A 53 8.41 10.49 -2.73
C VAL A 53 7.46 11.50 -3.35
N LEU A 54 7.83 12.11 -4.49
CA LEU A 54 7.11 13.25 -5.08
C LEU A 54 6.46 12.90 -6.42
N LEU A 55 5.38 13.58 -6.73
CA LEU A 55 4.71 13.62 -8.05
C LEU A 55 4.38 12.21 -8.58
N ILE A 56 4.91 11.84 -9.75
CA ILE A 56 4.66 10.54 -10.38
C ILE A 56 5.05 9.39 -9.44
N GLY A 57 6.17 9.52 -8.73
CA GLY A 57 6.58 8.53 -7.76
C GLY A 57 5.58 8.35 -6.61
N ALA A 58 4.95 9.44 -6.16
CA ALA A 58 3.87 9.39 -5.17
C ALA A 58 2.62 8.71 -5.73
N ALA A 59 2.21 9.09 -6.96
CA ALA A 59 1.06 8.49 -7.61
C ALA A 59 1.20 6.95 -7.80
N GLU A 60 2.42 6.46 -7.97
CA GLU A 60 2.75 5.03 -8.08
C GLU A 60 2.71 4.28 -6.73
N ARG A 61 2.58 4.99 -5.59
CA ARG A 61 2.68 4.46 -4.21
C ARG A 61 1.52 4.93 -3.33
N SER A 62 0.35 5.06 -3.92
CA SER A 62 -0.76 5.79 -3.30
C SER A 62 -1.81 4.91 -2.62
N GLN A 63 -1.60 3.58 -2.54
CA GLN A 63 -2.58 2.67 -1.95
C GLN A 63 -1.91 1.61 -1.05
N GLY A 64 -1.48 0.49 -1.57
CA GLY A 64 -0.91 -0.62 -0.79
C GLY A 64 0.61 -0.67 -0.85
N ILE A 65 1.19 -1.35 0.12
CA ILE A 65 2.61 -1.74 0.17
C ILE A 65 2.71 -3.17 0.69
N THR A 66 3.61 -3.95 0.09
CA THR A 66 4.05 -5.26 0.61
C THR A 66 5.51 -5.50 0.26
N THR A 67 6.13 -6.57 0.77
CA THR A 67 7.53 -6.90 0.51
C THR A 67 7.76 -8.40 0.42
N ASP A 68 8.74 -8.80 -0.40
CA ASP A 68 9.31 -10.16 -0.43
C ASP A 68 10.59 -10.28 0.44
N GLY A 69 10.92 -9.22 1.21
CA GLY A 69 12.16 -9.08 1.98
C GLY A 69 13.34 -8.54 1.18
N LYS A 70 13.22 -8.46 -0.16
CA LYS A 70 14.26 -7.96 -1.07
C LYS A 70 13.84 -6.68 -1.78
N TYR A 71 12.56 -6.53 -2.05
CA TYR A 71 11.96 -5.40 -2.73
C TYR A 71 10.69 -4.96 -2.03
N TYR A 72 10.34 -3.68 -2.18
CA TYR A 72 8.99 -3.21 -1.92
C TYR A 72 8.15 -3.29 -3.18
N TYR A 73 6.88 -3.65 -2.98
CA TYR A 73 5.83 -3.60 -3.99
C TYR A 73 4.77 -2.62 -3.54
N PHE A 74 4.36 -1.75 -4.45
CA PHE A 74 3.35 -0.75 -4.19
C PHE A 74 2.19 -0.92 -5.16
N SER A 75 0.99 -0.65 -4.69
CA SER A 75 -0.15 -0.41 -5.55
C SER A 75 -0.47 1.08 -5.63
N SER A 76 -1.05 1.43 -6.75
CA SER A 76 -1.77 2.67 -6.98
C SER A 76 -3.17 2.32 -7.47
N LYS A 77 -4.03 3.31 -7.63
CA LYS A 77 -5.40 3.09 -8.11
C LYS A 77 -5.48 2.14 -9.31
N TRP A 78 -4.50 2.15 -10.23
CA TRP A 78 -4.56 1.37 -11.48
C TRP A 78 -3.35 0.48 -11.72
N GLY A 79 -2.30 0.65 -10.96
CA GLY A 79 -1.00 0.06 -11.28
C GLY A 79 -0.28 -0.58 -10.11
N LEU A 80 0.81 -1.27 -10.45
CA LEU A 80 1.75 -1.87 -9.51
C LEU A 80 3.16 -1.36 -9.80
N THR A 81 3.95 -1.14 -8.75
CA THR A 81 5.35 -0.73 -8.84
C THR A 81 6.23 -1.54 -7.89
N LYS A 82 7.35 -2.04 -8.39
CA LYS A 82 8.42 -2.70 -7.64
C LYS A 82 9.57 -1.73 -7.47
N SER A 83 10.07 -1.56 -6.25
CA SER A 83 11.23 -0.70 -5.94
C SER A 83 12.26 -1.42 -5.10
N GLU A 84 13.48 -0.88 -5.07
CA GLU A 84 14.46 -1.21 -4.04
C GLU A 84 13.92 -0.87 -2.65
N LEU A 85 14.56 -1.38 -1.60
CA LEU A 85 14.16 -1.13 -0.21
C LEU A 85 14.39 0.32 0.26
N ASP A 86 14.98 1.18 -0.57
CA ASP A 86 15.01 2.62 -0.35
C ASP A 86 13.62 3.29 -0.58
N GLY A 87 12.65 2.54 -1.10
CA GLY A 87 11.30 2.99 -1.42
C GLY A 87 11.20 3.97 -2.60
N LYS A 88 12.32 4.41 -3.17
CA LYS A 88 12.42 5.42 -4.25
C LYS A 88 12.83 4.82 -5.58
N THR A 89 13.88 4.02 -5.57
CA THR A 89 14.47 3.47 -6.80
C THR A 89 13.55 2.45 -7.41
N ARG A 90 12.91 2.84 -8.52
CA ARG A 90 11.97 1.98 -9.24
C ARG A 90 12.73 0.90 -10.01
N VAL A 91 12.43 -0.36 -9.74
CA VAL A 91 12.94 -1.52 -10.46
C VAL A 91 12.03 -1.86 -11.64
N LYS A 92 10.71 -1.84 -11.41
CA LYS A 92 9.71 -2.15 -12.44
C LYS A 92 8.39 -1.43 -12.15
N SER A 93 7.60 -1.20 -13.18
CA SER A 93 6.24 -0.66 -13.05
C SER A 93 5.31 -1.30 -14.07
N ASN A 94 4.08 -1.53 -13.66
CA ASN A 94 2.93 -1.85 -14.51
C ASN A 94 1.83 -0.82 -14.20
N PRO A 95 1.80 0.32 -14.90
CA PRO A 95 0.91 1.44 -14.55
C PRO A 95 -0.58 1.18 -14.84
N LEU A 96 -0.89 0.14 -15.62
CA LEU A 96 -2.25 -0.28 -15.97
C LEU A 96 -2.40 -1.78 -15.68
N ALA A 97 -2.28 -2.15 -14.41
CA ALA A 97 -2.22 -3.54 -13.98
C ALA A 97 -3.59 -4.24 -14.00
N ILE A 98 -4.71 -3.49 -13.89
CA ILE A 98 -6.04 -4.11 -13.95
C ILE A 98 -6.29 -4.63 -15.36
N PRO A 99 -6.48 -5.96 -15.54
CA PRO A 99 -6.73 -6.54 -16.85
C PRO A 99 -7.99 -5.99 -17.51
N GLN A 100 -7.96 -5.76 -18.83
CA GLN A 100 -9.11 -5.23 -19.55
C GLN A 100 -10.34 -6.13 -19.39
N GLN A 101 -10.16 -7.44 -19.45
CA GLN A 101 -11.26 -8.40 -19.23
C GLN A 101 -11.95 -8.15 -17.88
N LEU A 102 -11.22 -7.94 -16.80
CA LEU A 102 -11.82 -7.72 -15.47
C LEU A 102 -12.54 -6.36 -15.38
N LYS A 103 -12.10 -5.37 -16.14
CA LYS A 103 -12.81 -4.09 -16.28
C LYS A 103 -14.14 -4.26 -17.02
N ASP A 104 -14.12 -5.01 -18.11
CA ASP A 104 -15.28 -5.20 -18.97
C ASP A 104 -16.33 -6.10 -18.29
N ASP A 105 -15.90 -7.19 -17.67
CA ASP A 105 -16.80 -8.19 -17.07
C ASP A 105 -17.36 -7.74 -15.70
N TYR A 106 -16.56 -7.02 -14.89
CA TYR A 106 -16.90 -6.71 -13.49
C TYR A 106 -16.84 -5.23 -13.14
N GLY A 107 -16.46 -4.35 -14.06
CA GLY A 107 -16.35 -2.92 -13.83
C GLY A 107 -15.20 -2.51 -12.89
N LEU A 108 -14.18 -3.38 -12.73
CA LEU A 108 -13.09 -3.13 -11.79
C LEU A 108 -12.26 -1.92 -12.23
N ALA A 109 -12.06 -0.98 -11.32
CA ALA A 109 -11.43 0.30 -11.61
C ALA A 109 -10.42 0.76 -10.55
N HIS A 110 -10.22 -0.02 -9.49
CA HIS A 110 -9.38 0.35 -8.37
C HIS A 110 -8.63 -0.86 -7.81
N ILE A 111 -7.33 -0.71 -7.57
CA ILE A 111 -6.50 -1.63 -6.80
C ILE A 111 -6.31 -1.00 -5.42
N GLY A 112 -6.64 -1.72 -4.37
CA GLY A 112 -6.43 -1.31 -2.99
C GLY A 112 -5.14 -1.88 -2.38
N GLY A 113 -5.22 -2.31 -1.12
CA GLY A 113 -4.13 -2.97 -0.41
C GLY A 113 -3.74 -4.31 -1.03
N ILE A 114 -2.44 -4.57 -1.03
CA ILE A 114 -1.81 -5.75 -1.63
C ILE A 114 -1.02 -6.52 -0.59
N SER A 115 -0.81 -7.83 -0.81
CA SER A 115 0.04 -8.66 0.03
C SER A 115 0.82 -9.68 -0.80
N TYR A 116 2.06 -9.95 -0.40
CA TYR A 116 2.95 -10.90 -1.07
C TYR A 116 2.76 -12.32 -0.53
N SER A 117 2.67 -13.26 -1.44
CA SER A 117 2.64 -14.70 -1.14
C SER A 117 3.98 -15.32 -1.49
N LYS A 118 4.66 -15.84 -0.47
CA LYS A 118 5.95 -16.52 -0.60
C LYS A 118 5.81 -17.86 -1.30
N ALA A 119 4.67 -18.54 -1.15
CA ALA A 119 4.47 -19.89 -1.65
C ALA A 119 4.49 -19.96 -3.18
N ASP A 120 4.02 -18.92 -3.87
CA ASP A 120 3.92 -18.89 -5.34
C ASP A 120 4.59 -17.66 -5.98
N ASN A 121 5.35 -16.87 -5.19
CA ASN A 121 6.04 -15.65 -5.62
C ASN A 121 5.08 -14.68 -6.33
N CYS A 122 3.91 -14.44 -5.74
CA CYS A 122 2.88 -13.61 -6.32
C CYS A 122 2.40 -12.51 -5.37
N ILE A 123 1.85 -11.45 -5.95
CA ILE A 123 1.16 -10.38 -5.24
C ILE A 123 -0.33 -10.62 -5.40
N TYR A 124 -1.03 -10.72 -4.28
CA TYR A 124 -2.48 -10.77 -4.19
C TYR A 124 -3.00 -9.35 -3.97
N ALA A 125 -3.97 -8.95 -4.76
CA ALA A 125 -4.50 -7.59 -4.74
C ALA A 125 -6.03 -7.60 -4.62
N GLY A 126 -6.58 -6.84 -3.68
CA GLY A 126 -8.00 -6.53 -3.65
C GLY A 126 -8.35 -5.58 -4.79
N LEU A 127 -9.34 -5.93 -5.60
CA LEU A 127 -9.87 -5.10 -6.66
C LEU A 127 -11.31 -4.70 -6.39
N GLU A 128 -11.65 -3.45 -6.70
CA GLU A 128 -12.96 -2.88 -6.45
C GLU A 128 -13.59 -2.29 -7.71
N ASP A 129 -14.90 -2.44 -7.86
CA ASP A 129 -15.69 -1.81 -8.93
C ASP A 129 -16.02 -0.34 -8.64
N SER A 130 -15.73 0.15 -7.44
CA SER A 130 -15.82 1.53 -6.96
C SER A 130 -17.17 2.25 -7.12
N LYS A 131 -18.20 1.58 -7.62
CA LYS A 131 -19.53 2.19 -7.84
C LYS A 131 -20.65 1.44 -7.14
N VAL A 132 -20.70 0.13 -7.32
CA VAL A 132 -21.82 -0.70 -6.86
C VAL A 132 -21.41 -1.70 -5.80
N TRP A 133 -20.11 -1.88 -5.56
CA TRP A 133 -19.53 -2.81 -4.57
C TRP A 133 -20.04 -4.25 -4.75
N LYS A 134 -20.24 -4.65 -6.01
CA LYS A 134 -20.89 -5.92 -6.34
C LYS A 134 -19.93 -7.08 -6.44
N TYR A 135 -18.72 -6.80 -6.91
CA TYR A 135 -17.72 -7.81 -7.21
C TYR A 135 -16.45 -7.63 -6.37
N PRO A 136 -16.37 -8.27 -5.18
CA PRO A 136 -15.13 -8.32 -4.41
C PRO A 136 -14.17 -9.31 -5.08
N VAL A 137 -13.17 -8.80 -5.78
CA VAL A 137 -12.25 -9.61 -6.57
C VAL A 137 -10.85 -9.57 -5.98
N VAL A 138 -10.24 -10.76 -5.86
CA VAL A 138 -8.79 -10.91 -5.65
C VAL A 138 -8.14 -11.21 -6.98
N ALA A 139 -7.21 -10.37 -7.44
CA ALA A 139 -6.40 -10.64 -8.61
C ALA A 139 -4.96 -10.98 -8.21
N VAL A 140 -4.31 -11.86 -8.99
CA VAL A 140 -2.98 -12.38 -8.67
C VAL A 140 -1.98 -11.94 -9.74
N TYR A 141 -0.89 -11.33 -9.30
CA TYR A 141 0.18 -10.80 -10.15
C TYR A 141 1.50 -11.50 -9.83
N ASP A 142 2.26 -11.81 -10.85
CA ASP A 142 3.62 -12.32 -10.70
C ASP A 142 4.54 -11.23 -10.13
N ALA A 143 5.26 -11.53 -9.05
CA ALA A 143 6.05 -10.55 -8.31
C ALA A 143 7.29 -10.06 -9.07
N ASP A 144 7.81 -10.84 -10.03
CA ASP A 144 8.99 -10.44 -10.81
C ASP A 144 8.63 -9.54 -11.98
N THR A 145 7.51 -9.81 -12.61
CA THR A 145 7.09 -9.10 -13.83
C THR A 145 6.03 -8.06 -13.61
N LEU A 146 5.31 -8.10 -12.48
CA LEU A 146 4.10 -7.33 -12.15
C LEU A 146 2.96 -7.55 -13.15
N LYS A 147 2.99 -8.63 -13.91
CA LYS A 147 1.94 -8.99 -14.87
C LYS A 147 0.87 -9.82 -14.18
N PHE A 148 -0.36 -9.60 -14.60
CA PHE A 148 -1.47 -10.46 -14.23
C PHE A 148 -1.20 -11.91 -14.67
N THR A 149 -1.38 -12.85 -13.75
CA THR A 149 -1.09 -14.27 -13.99
C THR A 149 -2.21 -15.03 -14.72
N GLY A 150 -3.35 -14.37 -14.95
CA GLY A 150 -4.58 -15.00 -15.40
C GLY A 150 -5.44 -15.53 -14.24
N ARG A 151 -4.92 -15.57 -13.01
CA ARG A 151 -5.67 -16.02 -11.83
C ARG A 151 -6.39 -14.86 -11.16
N TYR A 152 -7.68 -15.05 -10.95
CA TYR A 152 -8.49 -14.15 -10.12
C TYR A 152 -9.61 -14.95 -9.45
N TYR A 153 -10.13 -14.40 -8.37
CA TYR A 153 -11.17 -15.03 -7.58
C TYR A 153 -12.25 -14.02 -7.22
N ILE A 154 -13.50 -14.36 -7.45
CA ILE A 154 -14.63 -13.55 -7.03
C ILE A 154 -15.07 -14.11 -5.68
N LEU A 155 -14.92 -13.31 -4.63
CA LEU A 155 -15.35 -13.69 -3.29
C LEU A 155 -16.85 -13.49 -3.12
N ASP A 156 -17.41 -14.03 -2.03
CA ASP A 156 -18.81 -13.92 -1.72
C ASP A 156 -19.20 -12.48 -1.36
N ASN A 157 -20.02 -11.83 -2.18
CA ASN A 157 -20.48 -10.46 -1.97
C ASN A 157 -21.45 -10.28 -0.80
N THR A 158 -21.97 -11.37 -0.24
CA THR A 158 -22.74 -11.30 1.01
C THR A 158 -21.85 -11.12 2.23
N ARG A 159 -20.55 -11.47 2.12
CA ARG A 159 -19.52 -11.27 3.14
C ARG A 159 -18.72 -9.98 2.91
N HIS A 160 -18.66 -9.51 1.68
CA HIS A 160 -17.95 -8.30 1.26
C HIS A 160 -18.93 -7.31 0.62
N THR A 161 -19.82 -6.76 1.45
CA THR A 161 -20.94 -5.91 0.99
C THR A 161 -20.51 -4.54 0.50
N ARG A 162 -19.27 -4.13 0.81
CA ARG A 162 -18.67 -2.84 0.48
C ARG A 162 -17.33 -2.97 -0.23
N GLY A 163 -17.16 -4.07 -0.99
CA GLY A 163 -15.96 -4.33 -1.76
C GLY A 163 -14.83 -4.98 -0.96
N LEU A 164 -13.65 -4.98 -1.55
CA LEU A 164 -12.46 -5.63 -1.02
C LEU A 164 -11.27 -4.64 -1.06
N PRO A 165 -11.21 -3.69 -0.11
CA PRO A 165 -10.24 -2.60 -0.14
C PRO A 165 -8.79 -3.08 0.09
N TRP A 166 -8.60 -4.23 0.71
CA TRP A 166 -7.30 -4.81 0.97
C TRP A 166 -7.40 -6.33 1.17
N VAL A 167 -6.27 -6.99 1.04
CA VAL A 167 -6.05 -8.39 1.40
C VAL A 167 -4.72 -8.53 2.13
N ALA A 168 -4.63 -9.52 3.02
CA ALA A 168 -3.37 -9.94 3.65
C ALA A 168 -3.18 -11.44 3.45
N VAL A 169 -1.95 -11.87 3.16
CA VAL A 169 -1.59 -13.28 3.05
C VAL A 169 -0.92 -13.73 4.34
N ASP A 170 -1.51 -14.71 4.98
CA ASP A 170 -0.88 -15.48 6.05
C ASP A 170 0.01 -16.55 5.39
N ASN A 171 1.27 -16.21 5.22
CA ASN A 171 2.25 -17.06 4.55
C ASN A 171 2.56 -18.36 5.32
N ASP A 172 2.33 -18.38 6.64
CA ASP A 172 2.61 -19.55 7.47
C ASP A 172 1.50 -20.61 7.35
N ASN A 173 0.25 -20.15 7.18
CA ASN A 173 -0.93 -21.02 7.12
C ASN A 173 -1.52 -21.15 5.70
N GLY A 174 -1.01 -20.43 4.71
CA GLY A 174 -1.52 -20.44 3.33
C GLY A 174 -2.93 -19.87 3.19
N LEU A 175 -3.27 -18.88 4.03
CA LEU A 175 -4.58 -18.26 4.05
C LEU A 175 -4.53 -16.83 3.50
N LEU A 176 -5.61 -16.43 2.84
CA LEU A 176 -5.88 -15.03 2.56
C LEU A 176 -6.87 -14.51 3.59
N ILE A 177 -6.56 -13.36 4.16
CA ILE A 177 -7.37 -12.65 5.14
C ILE A 177 -7.91 -11.38 4.49
N ALA A 178 -9.19 -11.12 4.70
CA ALA A 178 -9.86 -9.92 4.25
C ALA A 178 -10.91 -9.47 5.28
N LEU A 179 -11.46 -8.28 5.07
CA LEU A 179 -12.50 -7.71 5.91
C LEU A 179 -13.48 -6.93 5.03
N ASP A 180 -14.77 -6.95 5.36
CA ASP A 180 -15.75 -6.11 4.69
C ASP A 180 -15.53 -4.63 5.04
N HIS A 181 -15.50 -3.75 4.05
CA HIS A 181 -15.31 -2.30 4.22
C HIS A 181 -16.59 -1.57 4.69
N SER A 182 -17.50 -2.27 5.34
CA SER A 182 -18.70 -1.68 5.89
C SER A 182 -18.41 -0.80 7.12
N LYS A 183 -19.39 0.03 7.52
CA LYS A 183 -19.31 0.81 8.75
C LYS A 183 -19.19 -0.05 10.02
N ASN A 184 -19.62 -1.31 9.92
CA ASN A 184 -19.61 -2.28 11.00
C ASN A 184 -18.55 -3.37 10.76
N ALA A 185 -17.46 -3.03 10.10
CA ALA A 185 -16.34 -3.92 9.83
C ALA A 185 -15.75 -4.44 11.15
N ASN A 186 -16.19 -5.61 11.57
CA ASN A 186 -15.80 -6.25 12.83
C ASN A 186 -15.58 -7.75 12.68
N GLU A 187 -15.31 -8.22 11.47
CA GLU A 187 -15.09 -9.63 11.16
C GLU A 187 -13.92 -9.81 10.19
N LEU A 188 -12.93 -10.61 10.59
CA LEU A 188 -11.92 -11.11 9.65
C LEU A 188 -12.47 -12.34 8.95
N ILE A 189 -12.31 -12.41 7.64
CA ILE A 189 -12.78 -13.47 6.78
C ILE A 189 -11.58 -14.18 6.16
N PHE A 190 -11.53 -15.50 6.28
CA PHE A 190 -10.39 -16.31 5.89
C PHE A 190 -10.73 -17.21 4.71
N TYR A 191 -9.81 -17.26 3.75
CA TYR A 191 -9.91 -18.07 2.55
C TYR A 191 -8.67 -18.93 2.36
N ASN A 192 -8.83 -20.17 1.90
CA ASN A 192 -7.72 -21.07 1.60
C ASN A 192 -7.20 -20.78 0.19
N ILE A 193 -5.95 -20.30 0.08
CA ILE A 193 -5.31 -19.96 -1.19
C ILE A 193 -5.17 -21.19 -2.08
N SER A 194 -4.73 -22.31 -1.53
CA SER A 194 -4.50 -23.56 -2.28
C SER A 194 -5.78 -24.29 -2.70
N ASP A 195 -6.92 -23.99 -2.06
CA ASP A 195 -8.24 -24.54 -2.39
C ASP A 195 -9.14 -23.50 -3.08
N ASN A 196 -8.59 -22.84 -4.10
CA ASN A 196 -9.30 -21.90 -4.98
C ASN A 196 -10.07 -20.81 -4.22
N MET A 197 -9.46 -20.23 -3.19
CA MET A 197 -10.07 -19.21 -2.30
C MET A 197 -11.36 -19.69 -1.62
N LYS A 198 -11.42 -20.97 -1.29
CA LYS A 198 -12.53 -21.52 -0.53
C LYS A 198 -12.59 -20.85 0.84
N TYR A 199 -13.79 -20.40 1.21
CA TYR A 199 -14.06 -19.87 2.55
C TYR A 199 -13.69 -20.89 3.64
N VAL A 200 -12.96 -20.44 4.66
CA VAL A 200 -12.52 -21.27 5.80
C VAL A 200 -13.32 -20.92 7.05
N LYS A 201 -13.25 -19.69 7.49
CA LYS A 201 -13.88 -19.21 8.73
C LYS A 201 -14.06 -17.69 8.73
N THR A 202 -14.87 -17.23 9.65
CA THR A 202 -14.96 -15.82 10.07
C THR A 202 -14.57 -15.73 11.53
N VAL A 203 -13.77 -14.73 11.88
CA VAL A 203 -13.42 -14.40 13.26
C VAL A 203 -13.98 -13.03 13.59
N LYS A 204 -14.88 -13.00 14.59
CA LYS A 204 -15.44 -11.75 15.07
C LYS A 204 -14.41 -10.97 15.88
N LEU A 205 -14.27 -9.68 15.60
CA LEU A 205 -13.37 -8.80 16.32
C LEU A 205 -14.00 -8.32 17.64
N SER A 206 -13.17 -8.11 18.66
CA SER A 206 -13.58 -7.56 19.95
C SER A 206 -14.11 -6.12 19.82
N GLU A 207 -13.64 -5.38 18.81
CA GLU A 207 -14.16 -4.06 18.45
C GLU A 207 -14.14 -3.84 16.93
N THR A 208 -14.83 -2.81 16.48
CA THR A 208 -14.83 -2.40 15.07
C THR A 208 -13.58 -1.61 14.73
N VAL A 209 -12.79 -2.07 13.75
CA VAL A 209 -11.67 -1.32 13.19
C VAL A 209 -12.09 -0.72 11.85
N ARG A 210 -12.23 0.61 11.83
CA ARG A 210 -12.77 1.31 10.67
C ARG A 210 -11.67 1.74 9.71
N ARG A 211 -12.01 1.75 8.41
CA ARG A 211 -11.17 2.33 7.35
C ARG A 211 -9.78 1.71 7.29
N ILE A 212 -9.68 0.39 7.45
CA ILE A 212 -8.42 -0.32 7.19
C ILE A 212 -8.11 -0.18 5.70
N GLN A 213 -6.89 0.26 5.39
CA GLN A 213 -6.40 0.45 4.03
C GLN A 213 -5.39 -0.64 3.60
N GLY A 214 -4.82 -1.33 4.57
CA GLY A 214 -3.94 -2.47 4.33
C GLY A 214 -3.60 -3.16 5.64
N ALA A 215 -3.20 -4.42 5.55
CA ALA A 215 -2.77 -5.20 6.71
C ALA A 215 -1.70 -6.22 6.30
N GLU A 216 -0.86 -6.62 7.27
CA GLU A 216 0.17 -7.62 7.07
C GLU A 216 0.30 -8.50 8.33
N MET A 217 0.59 -9.79 8.12
CA MET A 217 0.84 -10.74 9.20
C MET A 217 2.29 -10.63 9.71
N TYR A 218 2.46 -10.59 11.02
CA TYR A 218 3.77 -10.60 11.65
C TYR A 218 3.72 -11.33 13.00
N LYS A 219 4.55 -12.37 13.14
CA LYS A 219 4.65 -13.18 14.39
C LYS A 219 3.27 -13.63 14.91
N GLY A 220 2.44 -14.13 14.00
CA GLY A 220 1.12 -14.66 14.33
C GLY A 220 0.01 -13.61 14.56
N MET A 221 0.33 -12.32 14.51
CA MET A 221 -0.61 -11.21 14.66
C MET A 221 -0.83 -10.47 13.34
N LEU A 222 -2.01 -9.93 13.13
CA LEU A 222 -2.34 -9.08 11.99
C LEU A 222 -2.18 -7.61 12.40
N TYR A 223 -1.33 -6.88 11.67
CA TYR A 223 -1.17 -5.44 11.85
C TYR A 223 -1.89 -4.70 10.74
N ALA A 224 -2.82 -3.82 11.10
CA ALA A 224 -3.69 -3.13 10.17
C ALA A 224 -3.47 -1.62 10.22
N ALA A 225 -3.16 -1.02 9.07
CA ALA A 225 -3.08 0.43 8.91
C ALA A 225 -4.45 1.00 8.55
N THR A 226 -4.83 2.08 9.21
CA THR A 226 -6.13 2.71 9.01
C THR A 226 -6.00 4.14 8.49
N ASN A 227 -7.10 4.62 7.90
CA ASN A 227 -7.33 6.03 7.63
C ASN A 227 -8.45 6.57 8.53
N ASP A 228 -8.43 6.18 9.82
CA ASP A 228 -9.29 6.71 10.88
C ASP A 228 -8.83 8.11 11.34
N ASP A 229 -9.38 8.63 12.43
CA ASP A 229 -9.11 9.98 12.90
C ASP A 229 -7.66 10.24 13.31
N THR A 230 -6.92 9.19 13.71
CA THR A 230 -5.51 9.24 14.12
C THR A 230 -4.58 8.49 13.16
N GLN A 231 -5.14 7.92 12.09
CA GLN A 231 -4.46 7.03 11.13
C GLN A 231 -3.67 5.93 11.87
N ALA A 232 -4.32 5.31 12.86
CA ALA A 232 -3.70 4.35 13.76
C ALA A 232 -3.23 3.07 13.06
N ILE A 233 -2.28 2.41 13.69
CA ILE A 233 -1.97 1.00 13.45
C ILE A 233 -2.65 0.20 14.56
N TYR A 234 -3.38 -0.85 14.18
CA TYR A 234 -4.00 -1.80 15.09
C TYR A 234 -3.29 -3.14 15.04
N LYS A 235 -3.19 -3.79 16.21
CA LYS A 235 -2.74 -5.19 16.38
C LYS A 235 -3.98 -6.04 16.62
N ILE A 236 -4.16 -7.08 15.83
CA ILE A 236 -5.33 -7.94 15.85
C ILE A 236 -4.87 -9.40 15.98
N ASP A 237 -5.38 -10.12 16.94
CA ASP A 237 -5.19 -11.56 17.02
C ASP A 237 -6.15 -12.25 16.03
N PRO A 238 -5.65 -12.93 14.99
CA PRO A 238 -6.48 -13.56 13.96
C PRO A 238 -7.17 -14.85 14.43
N VAL A 239 -6.88 -15.30 15.65
CA VAL A 239 -7.48 -16.50 16.26
C VAL A 239 -8.62 -16.11 17.19
N SER A 240 -8.37 -15.22 18.14
CA SER A 240 -9.36 -14.78 19.12
C SER A 240 -10.23 -13.61 18.63
N GLY A 241 -9.72 -12.82 17.68
CA GLY A 241 -10.36 -11.58 17.26
C GLY A 241 -10.09 -10.40 18.21
N GLU A 242 -9.19 -10.57 19.18
CA GLU A 242 -8.82 -9.49 20.09
C GLU A 242 -8.14 -8.35 19.31
N VAL A 243 -8.61 -7.13 19.53
CA VAL A 243 -8.11 -5.91 18.87
C VAL A 243 -7.49 -5.00 19.90
N SER A 244 -6.35 -4.46 19.58
CA SER A 244 -5.73 -3.38 20.34
C SER A 244 -5.17 -2.31 19.42
N LYS A 245 -5.35 -1.04 19.81
CA LYS A 245 -4.66 0.04 19.13
C LYS A 245 -3.16 -0.07 19.45
N TYR A 246 -2.33 -0.25 18.41
CA TYR A 246 -0.90 -0.44 18.60
C TYR A 246 -0.19 0.91 18.77
N PHE A 247 -0.45 1.87 17.87
CA PHE A 247 -0.06 3.28 18.04
C PHE A 247 -0.80 4.21 17.08
N ASP A 248 -0.85 5.51 17.44
CA ASP A 248 -1.38 6.57 16.61
C ASP A 248 -0.30 7.18 15.73
N ARG A 249 -0.52 7.28 14.43
CA ARG A 249 0.38 7.99 13.50
C ARG A 249 0.18 9.50 13.55
N ASN A 250 -1.04 9.96 13.83
CA ASN A 250 -1.41 11.39 13.89
C ASN A 250 -0.83 12.19 12.73
N LEU A 251 -1.11 11.75 11.50
CA LEU A 251 -0.63 12.40 10.29
C LEU A 251 -1.17 13.83 10.18
N THR A 252 -0.56 14.65 9.38
CA THR A 252 -1.04 16.02 9.12
C THR A 252 -2.46 15.98 8.59
N LYS A 253 -3.29 16.90 9.04
CA LYS A 253 -4.69 17.01 8.62
C LYS A 253 -4.79 17.04 7.08
N GLY A 254 -5.64 16.18 6.53
CA GLY A 254 -5.81 16.01 5.09
C GLY A 254 -4.89 14.98 4.44
N SER A 255 -3.97 14.39 5.20
CA SER A 255 -3.23 13.20 4.74
C SER A 255 -4.14 11.97 4.76
N GLU A 256 -3.88 11.03 3.86
CA GLU A 256 -4.55 9.73 3.84
C GLU A 256 -3.59 8.64 4.26
N GLY A 257 -3.93 7.93 5.36
CA GLY A 257 -3.21 6.73 5.76
C GLY A 257 -3.58 5.58 4.84
N GLU A 258 -2.57 4.88 4.32
CA GLU A 258 -2.71 3.81 3.34
C GLU A 258 -2.12 2.48 3.87
N GLY A 259 -1.62 1.62 3.01
CA GLY A 259 -1.14 0.29 3.34
C GLY A 259 0.02 0.22 4.33
N ILE A 260 0.26 -1.00 4.83
CA ILE A 260 1.36 -1.35 5.73
C ILE A 260 1.99 -2.67 5.27
N THR A 261 3.28 -2.81 5.49
CA THR A 261 4.02 -4.07 5.38
C THR A 261 5.01 -4.24 6.51
N VAL A 262 5.57 -5.44 6.64
CA VAL A 262 6.52 -5.79 7.70
C VAL A 262 7.85 -6.23 7.11
N LEU A 263 8.92 -5.59 7.55
CA LEU A 263 10.30 -5.93 7.20
C LEU A 263 11.22 -5.52 8.34
N GLU A 264 11.85 -6.49 8.99
CA GLU A 264 12.87 -6.19 9.99
C GLU A 264 14.12 -5.60 9.32
N THR A 265 14.50 -4.39 9.71
CA THR A 265 15.65 -3.68 9.17
C THR A 265 16.74 -3.48 10.21
N ALA A 266 17.98 -3.24 9.78
CA ALA A 266 19.13 -3.12 10.65
C ALA A 266 19.07 -1.91 11.60
N ASP A 267 18.29 -0.89 11.29
CA ASP A 267 18.04 0.30 12.11
C ASP A 267 16.92 0.09 13.16
N GLY A 268 16.38 -1.13 13.27
CA GLY A 268 15.35 -1.51 14.23
C GLY A 268 13.92 -1.24 13.79
N ALA A 269 13.69 -0.76 12.56
CA ALA A 269 12.34 -0.66 12.03
C ALA A 269 11.78 -2.04 11.67
N VAL A 270 10.47 -2.20 11.83
CA VAL A 270 9.73 -3.42 11.51
C VAL A 270 8.50 -3.12 10.68
N PHE A 271 7.79 -2.05 11.00
CA PHE A 271 6.54 -1.68 10.33
C PHE A 271 6.79 -0.54 9.34
N HIS A 272 6.42 -0.74 8.08
CA HIS A 272 6.57 0.25 7.01
C HIS A 272 5.19 0.58 6.46
N ALA A 273 4.71 1.79 6.76
CA ALA A 273 3.41 2.24 6.33
C ALA A 273 3.54 3.39 5.32
N ILE A 274 2.62 3.45 4.37
CA ILE A 274 2.51 4.55 3.43
C ILE A 274 1.37 5.49 3.81
N ASP A 275 1.53 6.75 3.44
CA ASP A 275 0.48 7.76 3.48
C ASP A 275 0.65 8.78 2.35
N MET A 276 -0.46 9.27 1.84
CA MET A 276 -0.50 10.41 0.93
C MET A 276 -0.48 11.69 1.74
N GLY A 277 0.43 12.60 1.40
CA GLY A 277 0.45 13.92 2.02
C GLY A 277 -0.80 14.74 1.65
N PRO A 278 -1.15 15.79 2.42
CA PRO A 278 -2.42 16.51 2.32
C PRO A 278 -2.65 17.26 1.00
N LEU A 279 -1.59 17.47 0.20
CA LEU A 279 -1.68 18.06 -1.13
C LEU A 279 -1.75 17.02 -2.26
N PHE A 280 -1.67 15.74 -1.94
CA PHE A 280 -1.65 14.62 -2.91
C PHE A 280 -0.53 14.69 -3.96
N ILE A 281 0.52 15.48 -3.70
CA ILE A 281 1.70 15.60 -4.56
C ILE A 281 2.89 14.78 -4.07
N ASN A 282 2.77 14.21 -2.88
CA ASN A 282 3.78 13.35 -2.29
C ASN A 282 3.16 12.17 -1.55
N ALA A 283 3.94 11.10 -1.44
CA ALA A 283 3.69 9.98 -0.55
C ALA A 283 4.87 9.86 0.43
N PHE A 284 4.56 9.53 1.68
CA PHE A 284 5.57 9.15 2.66
C PHE A 284 5.57 7.64 2.85
N ILE A 285 6.75 7.05 2.94
CA ILE A 285 6.97 5.71 3.46
C ILE A 285 7.60 5.91 4.83
N ARG A 286 6.87 5.57 5.89
CA ARG A 286 7.30 5.75 7.27
C ARG A 286 7.63 4.42 7.89
N SER A 287 8.76 4.35 8.55
CA SER A 287 9.25 3.14 9.19
C SER A 287 9.20 3.31 10.71
N TYR A 288 8.70 2.31 11.40
CA TYR A 288 8.48 2.33 12.85
C TYR A 288 9.12 1.11 13.51
N ALA A 289 9.70 1.31 14.69
CA ALA A 289 10.11 0.22 15.58
C ALA A 289 8.87 -0.42 16.24
N PRO A 290 8.98 -1.66 16.70
CA PRO A 290 7.97 -2.25 17.59
C PRO A 290 7.74 -1.39 18.84
N VAL A 291 6.49 -1.35 19.29
CA VAL A 291 6.17 -0.78 20.60
C VAL A 291 6.67 -1.76 21.67
N GLU A 292 7.46 -1.29 22.62
CA GLU A 292 7.86 -2.10 23.77
C GLU A 292 6.61 -2.49 24.56
N GLU A 293 6.40 -3.79 24.71
CA GLU A 293 5.34 -4.30 25.58
C GLU A 293 5.86 -4.15 27.01
N GLY A 294 5.31 -3.17 27.75
CA GLY A 294 5.65 -2.90 29.15
C GLY A 294 5.16 -3.98 30.11
#